data_d5280bd4b04efcd862cc97522688aa96
#
_entry.id   d5280bd4b04efcd862cc97522688aa96
#
_cell.length_a   1.000
_cell.length_b   1.000
_cell.length_c   1.000
_cell.angle_alpha   90.00
_cell.angle_beta   90.00
_cell.angle_gamma   90.00
#
_symmetry.space_group_name_H-M   'P 1'
#
loop_
_entity.id
_entity.type
_entity.pdbx_description
1 polymer ?
#
loop_
_entity_poly.entity_id
_entity_poly.type
_entity_poly.pdbx_seq_one_letter_code
_entity_poly.pdbx_strand_id
1 'polypeptide(L)'
;MAGIIKRFGDIMSANLNALLDKAEDPEKMVDQYLRNLESDLGKVKAETAAVMAEETKCKRQLDECNEEIAKMQRYAEKAIVAGNDNDARQFLEKKQQLTSKQDALQKSYDLAHSNAVKMHEMHDKLVKDISDLNARKDAIKAKMAVAKTQERLNKIGNSAAGAQNNMSAFAKMEEKADRMLDQANAMAELNAEKEDDIDSL
;
A
#
# COMPACT_ATOMS: atom_id res chain seq x y z
N MET A 1 14.65 7.23 -4.34
CA MET A 1 13.60 6.28 -4.77
C MET A 1 14.06 4.82 -4.85
N ALA A 2 15.15 4.48 -5.55
CA ALA A 2 15.60 3.07 -5.68
C ALA A 2 15.87 2.32 -4.35
N GLY A 3 16.25 3.01 -3.29
CA GLY A 3 16.62 2.39 -2.00
C GLY A 3 15.45 1.86 -1.18
N ILE A 4 14.30 2.54 -1.17
CA ILE A 4 13.11 2.13 -0.40
C ILE A 4 12.41 0.99 -1.14
N ILE A 5 12.25 1.12 -2.46
CA ILE A 5 11.66 0.09 -3.31
C ILE A 5 12.45 -1.21 -3.24
N LYS A 6 13.79 -1.13 -3.23
CA LYS A 6 14.66 -2.31 -3.13
C LYS A 6 14.57 -2.96 -1.75
N ARG A 7 14.64 -2.18 -0.66
CA ARG A 7 14.47 -2.70 0.71
C ARG A 7 13.11 -3.35 0.91
N PHE A 8 12.08 -2.73 0.34
CA PHE A 8 10.73 -3.27 0.40
C PHE A 8 10.62 -4.60 -0.38
N GLY A 9 11.18 -4.68 -1.58
CA GLY A 9 11.27 -5.93 -2.34
C GLY A 9 12.04 -7.02 -1.60
N ASP A 10 13.13 -6.67 -0.92
CA ASP A 10 13.96 -7.60 -0.13
C ASP A 10 13.19 -8.10 1.12
N ILE A 11 12.41 -7.25 1.79
CA ILE A 11 11.56 -7.62 2.93
C ILE A 11 10.39 -8.52 2.47
N MET A 12 9.79 -8.21 1.33
CA MET A 12 8.66 -8.96 0.77
C MET A 12 9.06 -10.32 0.18
N SER A 13 10.29 -10.46 -0.31
CA SER A 13 10.83 -11.75 -0.79
C SER A 13 11.35 -12.62 0.36
N ALA A 14 11.61 -12.06 1.53
CA ALA A 14 11.97 -12.84 2.72
C ALA A 14 10.79 -13.71 3.14
N ASN A 15 10.99 -15.02 3.20
CA ASN A 15 10.00 -15.95 3.70
C ASN A 15 9.84 -15.75 5.21
N LEU A 16 8.97 -14.81 5.58
CA LEU A 16 8.67 -14.44 6.98
C LEU A 16 8.34 -15.66 7.84
N ASN A 17 7.67 -16.66 7.28
CA ASN A 17 7.37 -17.90 7.99
C ASN A 17 8.65 -18.65 8.39
N ALA A 18 9.60 -18.80 7.46
CA ALA A 18 10.86 -19.47 7.75
C ALA A 18 11.78 -18.70 8.73
N LEU A 19 11.62 -17.38 8.80
CA LEU A 19 12.30 -16.54 9.79
C LEU A 19 11.65 -16.66 11.17
N LEU A 20 10.33 -16.71 11.24
CA LEU A 20 9.56 -16.86 12.49
C LEU A 20 9.73 -18.25 13.09
N ASP A 21 9.78 -19.30 12.27
CA ASP A 21 9.99 -20.69 12.71
C ASP A 21 11.37 -20.93 13.34
N LYS A 22 12.36 -20.10 13.01
CA LYS A 22 13.74 -20.16 13.51
C LYS A 22 14.05 -19.18 14.64
N ALA A 23 13.11 -18.31 14.99
CA ALA A 23 13.34 -17.27 15.98
C ALA A 23 13.24 -17.82 17.42
N GLU A 24 14.18 -17.44 18.27
CA GLU A 24 14.12 -17.73 19.71
C GLU A 24 12.93 -17.00 20.39
N ASP A 25 12.53 -15.84 19.89
CA ASP A 25 11.40 -15.04 20.37
C ASP A 25 10.61 -14.47 19.18
N PRO A 26 9.66 -15.26 18.63
CA PRO A 26 8.88 -14.85 17.46
C PRO A 26 8.04 -13.58 17.70
N GLU A 27 7.55 -13.37 18.92
CA GLU A 27 6.73 -12.21 19.28
C GLU A 27 7.52 -10.90 19.15
N LYS A 28 8.73 -10.86 19.72
CA LYS A 28 9.59 -9.66 19.60
C LYS A 28 10.02 -9.41 18.18
N MET A 29 10.25 -10.46 17.41
CA MET A 29 10.64 -10.32 16.02
C MET A 29 9.50 -9.73 15.18
N VAL A 30 8.27 -10.20 15.32
CA VAL A 30 7.11 -9.62 14.65
C VAL A 30 6.88 -8.17 15.07
N ASP A 31 6.99 -7.85 16.36
CA ASP A 31 6.86 -6.48 16.84
C ASP A 31 7.92 -5.54 16.24
N GLN A 32 9.15 -6.01 16.06
CA GLN A 32 10.21 -5.22 15.43
C GLN A 32 9.92 -5.02 13.92
N TYR A 33 9.45 -6.06 13.24
CA TYR A 33 9.06 -5.96 11.83
C TYR A 33 7.91 -4.99 11.62
N LEU A 34 6.86 -5.07 12.44
CA LEU A 34 5.73 -4.15 12.38
C LEU A 34 6.17 -2.69 12.56
N ARG A 35 6.98 -2.40 13.58
CA ARG A 35 7.51 -1.04 13.76
C ARG A 35 8.30 -0.53 12.56
N ASN A 36 9.08 -1.39 11.92
CA ASN A 36 9.84 -1.02 10.73
C ASN A 36 8.91 -0.73 9.54
N LEU A 37 7.90 -1.58 9.32
CA LEU A 37 6.92 -1.42 8.26
C LEU A 37 6.04 -0.18 8.46
N GLU A 38 5.60 0.10 9.68
CA GLU A 38 4.85 1.32 10.02
C GLU A 38 5.68 2.59 9.76
N SER A 39 6.98 2.56 10.13
CA SER A 39 7.91 3.64 9.80
C SER A 39 8.08 3.83 8.29
N ASP A 40 8.19 2.75 7.55
CA ASP A 40 8.34 2.79 6.11
C ASP A 40 7.03 3.19 5.41
N LEU A 41 5.86 2.78 5.93
CA LEU A 41 4.56 3.26 5.48
C LEU A 41 4.44 4.78 5.59
N GLY A 42 4.91 5.37 6.69
CA GLY A 42 4.95 6.83 6.86
C GLY A 42 5.76 7.53 5.75
N LYS A 43 6.91 6.96 5.38
CA LYS A 43 7.75 7.48 4.30
C LYS A 43 7.10 7.30 2.93
N VAL A 44 6.58 6.11 2.65
CA VAL A 44 5.88 5.79 1.39
C VAL A 44 4.69 6.72 1.21
N LYS A 45 3.88 6.95 2.26
CA LYS A 45 2.76 7.88 2.22
C LYS A 45 3.18 9.31 1.85
N ALA A 46 4.28 9.81 2.42
CA ALA A 46 4.80 11.12 2.09
C ALA A 46 5.32 11.21 0.65
N GLU A 47 6.03 10.19 0.18
CA GLU A 47 6.52 10.11 -1.20
C GLU A 47 5.37 9.94 -2.21
N THR A 48 4.35 9.15 -1.90
CA THR A 48 3.14 9.01 -2.73
C THR A 48 2.47 10.36 -2.91
N ALA A 49 2.28 11.13 -1.84
CA ALA A 49 1.71 12.47 -1.92
C ALA A 49 2.55 13.41 -2.79
N ALA A 50 3.88 13.35 -2.70
CA ALA A 50 4.78 14.16 -3.53
C ALA A 50 4.69 13.78 -5.03
N VAL A 51 4.63 12.49 -5.33
CA VAL A 51 4.51 11.99 -6.71
C VAL A 51 3.14 12.35 -7.31
N MET A 52 2.06 12.24 -6.55
CA MET A 52 0.72 12.67 -6.97
C MET A 52 0.65 14.20 -7.22
N ALA A 53 1.34 14.99 -6.40
CA ALA A 53 1.44 16.44 -6.65
C ALA A 53 2.19 16.76 -7.94
N GLU A 54 3.27 16.02 -8.26
CA GLU A 54 4.00 16.20 -9.53
C GLU A 54 3.16 15.75 -10.73
N GLU A 55 2.42 14.64 -10.65
CA GLU A 55 1.46 14.22 -11.68
C GLU A 55 0.42 15.30 -11.93
N THR A 56 -0.21 15.83 -10.87
CA THR A 56 -1.19 16.92 -10.97
C THR A 56 -0.62 18.16 -11.65
N LYS A 57 0.62 18.51 -11.34
CA LYS A 57 1.33 19.62 -11.95
C LYS A 57 1.59 19.38 -13.45
N CYS A 58 2.10 18.18 -13.80
CA CYS A 58 2.33 17.82 -15.21
C CYS A 58 1.04 17.83 -16.01
N LYS A 59 -0.05 17.29 -15.45
CA LYS A 59 -1.38 17.32 -16.07
C LYS A 59 -1.84 18.74 -16.33
N ARG A 60 -1.77 19.61 -15.34
CA ARG A 60 -2.16 21.02 -15.51
C ARG A 60 -1.36 21.72 -16.61
N GLN A 61 -0.05 21.50 -16.67
CA GLN A 61 0.79 22.10 -17.73
C GLN A 61 0.43 21.60 -19.13
N LEU A 62 0.07 20.32 -19.24
CA LEU A 62 -0.40 19.74 -20.49
C LEU A 62 -1.77 20.32 -20.90
N ASP A 63 -2.70 20.44 -19.96
CA ASP A 63 -4.03 20.98 -20.18
C ASP A 63 -3.96 22.46 -20.59
N GLU A 64 -3.14 23.28 -19.93
CA GLU A 64 -2.87 24.67 -20.30
C GLU A 64 -2.30 24.77 -21.72
N CYS A 65 -1.36 23.89 -22.09
CA CYS A 65 -0.80 23.86 -23.44
C CYS A 65 -1.85 23.49 -24.49
N ASN A 66 -2.71 22.51 -24.19
CA ASN A 66 -3.80 22.09 -25.05
C ASN A 66 -4.80 23.23 -25.29
N GLU A 67 -5.14 23.98 -24.24
CA GLU A 67 -6.00 25.15 -24.37
C GLU A 67 -5.38 26.26 -25.23
N GLU A 68 -4.06 26.50 -25.07
CA GLU A 68 -3.35 27.48 -25.88
C GLU A 68 -3.32 27.07 -27.38
N ILE A 69 -3.09 25.79 -27.67
CA ILE A 69 -3.16 25.25 -29.04
C ILE A 69 -4.54 25.49 -29.64
N ALA A 70 -5.59 25.18 -28.88
CA ALA A 70 -6.98 25.40 -29.34
C ALA A 70 -7.29 26.88 -29.52
N LYS A 71 -6.73 27.78 -28.71
CA LYS A 71 -6.85 29.26 -28.91
C LYS A 71 -6.15 29.71 -30.18
N MET A 72 -4.91 29.24 -30.42
CA MET A 72 -4.16 29.60 -31.62
C MET A 72 -4.89 29.13 -32.90
N GLN A 73 -5.46 27.93 -32.88
CA GLN A 73 -6.27 27.41 -33.97
C GLN A 73 -7.46 28.33 -34.27
N ARG A 74 -8.26 28.69 -33.25
CA ARG A 74 -9.42 29.57 -33.40
C ARG A 74 -9.04 30.98 -33.89
N TYR A 75 -7.88 31.50 -33.47
CA TYR A 75 -7.40 32.80 -33.92
C TYR A 75 -6.95 32.75 -35.39
N ALA A 76 -6.27 31.68 -35.80
CA ALA A 76 -5.90 31.46 -37.19
C ALA A 76 -7.15 31.42 -38.12
N GLU A 77 -8.16 30.66 -37.72
CA GLU A 77 -9.43 30.55 -38.46
C GLU A 77 -10.12 31.91 -38.60
N LYS A 78 -10.21 32.68 -37.51
CA LYS A 78 -10.79 34.04 -37.55
C LYS A 78 -10.00 34.98 -38.42
N ALA A 79 -8.66 34.91 -38.40
CA ALA A 79 -7.81 35.74 -39.24
C ALA A 79 -7.99 35.42 -40.74
N ILE A 80 -8.15 34.15 -41.09
CA ILE A 80 -8.46 33.71 -42.46
C ILE A 80 -9.80 34.29 -42.93
N VAL A 81 -10.85 34.14 -42.10
CA VAL A 81 -12.18 34.68 -42.41
C VAL A 81 -12.15 36.21 -42.59
N ALA A 82 -11.31 36.90 -41.84
CA ALA A 82 -11.11 38.35 -41.94
C ALA A 82 -10.20 38.78 -43.09
N GLY A 83 -9.64 37.84 -43.88
CA GLY A 83 -8.71 38.12 -44.96
C GLY A 83 -7.33 38.56 -44.54
N ASN A 84 -6.93 38.27 -43.27
CA ASN A 84 -5.64 38.64 -42.72
C ASN A 84 -4.69 37.43 -42.71
N ASP A 85 -4.14 37.11 -43.89
CA ASP A 85 -3.26 35.94 -44.08
C ASP A 85 -1.97 35.99 -43.24
N ASN A 86 -1.45 37.20 -42.97
CA ASN A 86 -0.22 37.36 -42.23
C ASN A 86 -0.40 36.93 -40.75
N ASP A 87 -1.49 37.39 -40.11
CA ASP A 87 -1.81 37.00 -38.75
C ASP A 87 -2.16 35.50 -38.65
N ALA A 88 -2.87 34.99 -39.66
CA ALA A 88 -3.19 33.57 -39.73
C ALA A 88 -1.91 32.69 -39.70
N ARG A 89 -0.90 33.06 -40.48
CA ARG A 89 0.40 32.37 -40.51
C ARG A 89 1.10 32.44 -39.16
N GLN A 90 1.12 33.61 -38.53
CA GLN A 90 1.73 33.77 -37.21
C GLN A 90 1.05 32.90 -36.15
N PHE A 91 -0.27 32.80 -36.12
CA PHE A 91 -0.99 31.94 -35.20
C PHE A 91 -0.74 30.47 -35.50
N LEU A 92 -0.62 30.03 -36.74
CA LEU A 92 -0.27 28.65 -37.09
C LEU A 92 1.16 28.30 -36.75
N GLU A 93 2.12 29.21 -36.94
CA GLU A 93 3.49 29.00 -36.50
C GLU A 93 3.58 28.82 -34.95
N LYS A 94 2.86 29.68 -34.21
CA LYS A 94 2.79 29.58 -32.77
C LYS A 94 2.13 28.26 -32.29
N LYS A 95 1.05 27.86 -32.99
CA LYS A 95 0.42 26.55 -32.76
C LYS A 95 1.41 25.41 -32.95
N GLN A 96 2.21 25.46 -34.04
CA GLN A 96 3.21 24.40 -34.30
C GLN A 96 4.28 24.31 -33.21
N GLN A 97 4.75 25.45 -32.68
CA GLN A 97 5.69 25.49 -31.53
C GLN A 97 5.04 24.90 -30.29
N LEU A 98 3.79 25.23 -30.01
CA LEU A 98 3.04 24.70 -28.89
C LEU A 98 2.81 23.19 -29.01
N THR A 99 2.53 22.69 -30.24
CA THR A 99 2.37 21.25 -30.50
C THR A 99 3.67 20.48 -30.21
N SER A 100 4.83 21.02 -30.59
CA SER A 100 6.12 20.42 -30.22
C SER A 100 6.36 20.40 -28.71
N LYS A 101 5.92 21.44 -28.00
CA LYS A 101 5.96 21.51 -26.54
C LYS A 101 4.98 20.51 -25.90
N GLN A 102 3.79 20.34 -26.47
CA GLN A 102 2.77 19.40 -26.04
C GLN A 102 3.31 17.96 -25.99
N ASP A 103 4.05 17.51 -27.02
CA ASP A 103 4.65 16.18 -27.06
C ASP A 103 5.61 15.93 -25.88
N ALA A 104 6.39 16.96 -25.52
CA ALA A 104 7.29 16.87 -24.37
C ALA A 104 6.52 16.84 -23.03
N LEU A 105 5.46 17.65 -22.91
CA LEU A 105 4.60 17.68 -21.72
C LEU A 105 3.81 16.38 -21.56
N GLN A 106 3.32 15.81 -22.68
CA GLN A 106 2.64 14.51 -22.67
C GLN A 106 3.55 13.43 -22.11
N LYS A 107 4.78 13.31 -22.61
CA LYS A 107 5.76 12.34 -22.09
C LYS A 107 6.07 12.56 -20.61
N SER A 108 6.14 13.80 -20.17
CA SER A 108 6.36 14.13 -18.75
C SER A 108 5.18 13.71 -17.89
N TYR A 109 3.95 13.95 -18.37
CA TYR A 109 2.74 13.51 -17.69
C TYR A 109 2.65 11.98 -17.63
N ASP A 110 2.89 11.27 -18.74
CA ASP A 110 2.84 9.80 -18.79
C ASP A 110 3.83 9.16 -17.81
N LEU A 111 5.03 9.73 -17.70
CA LEU A 111 6.03 9.27 -16.73
C LEU A 111 5.58 9.55 -15.28
N ALA A 112 5.08 10.75 -15.01
CA ALA A 112 4.58 11.12 -13.69
C ALA A 112 3.39 10.24 -13.27
N HIS A 113 2.45 10.02 -14.17
CA HIS A 113 1.30 9.14 -13.98
C HIS A 113 1.72 7.70 -13.68
N SER A 114 2.62 7.12 -14.50
CA SER A 114 3.14 5.77 -14.25
C SER A 114 3.83 5.65 -12.88
N ASN A 115 4.54 6.68 -12.46
CA ASN A 115 5.16 6.70 -11.13
C ASN A 115 4.12 6.81 -10.00
N ALA A 116 3.06 7.62 -10.20
CA ALA A 116 1.98 7.76 -9.22
C ALA A 116 1.23 6.44 -9.02
N VAL A 117 0.88 5.76 -10.10
CA VAL A 117 0.23 4.43 -10.04
C VAL A 117 1.09 3.44 -9.26
N LYS A 118 2.38 3.31 -9.59
CA LYS A 118 3.29 2.40 -8.88
C LYS A 118 3.44 2.73 -7.40
N MET A 119 3.46 4.01 -7.05
CA MET A 119 3.56 4.43 -5.65
C MET A 119 2.27 4.12 -4.89
N HIS A 120 1.11 4.25 -5.53
CA HIS A 120 -0.18 3.91 -4.94
C HIS A 120 -0.27 2.40 -4.68
N GLU A 121 0.02 1.58 -5.69
CA GLU A 121 0.05 0.12 -5.55
C GLU A 121 0.98 -0.34 -4.42
N MET A 122 2.16 0.30 -4.30
CA MET A 122 3.10 -0.02 -3.24
C MET A 122 2.58 0.39 -1.85
N HIS A 123 1.93 1.54 -1.73
CA HIS A 123 1.28 1.98 -0.50
C HIS A 123 0.21 0.98 -0.06
N ASP A 124 -0.69 0.60 -0.96
CA ASP A 124 -1.80 -0.30 -0.65
C ASP A 124 -1.32 -1.69 -0.25
N LYS A 125 -0.32 -2.20 -0.97
CA LYS A 125 0.33 -3.44 -0.60
C LYS A 125 0.95 -3.38 0.80
N LEU A 126 1.63 -2.28 1.14
CA LEU A 126 2.24 -2.10 2.46
C LEU A 126 1.20 -2.05 3.58
N VAL A 127 0.08 -1.39 3.34
CA VAL A 127 -1.06 -1.37 4.27
C VAL A 127 -1.59 -2.79 4.52
N LYS A 128 -1.78 -3.55 3.45
CA LYS A 128 -2.22 -4.95 3.53
C LYS A 128 -1.23 -5.82 4.30
N ASP A 129 0.06 -5.74 3.99
CA ASP A 129 1.08 -6.53 4.66
C ASP A 129 1.19 -6.22 6.16
N ILE A 130 1.01 -4.96 6.56
CA ILE A 130 0.94 -4.56 7.97
C ILE A 130 -0.28 -5.19 8.64
N SER A 131 -1.44 -5.19 7.98
CA SER A 131 -2.66 -5.82 8.49
C SER A 131 -2.48 -7.32 8.69
N ASP A 132 -1.93 -8.02 7.70
CA ASP A 132 -1.66 -9.45 7.76
C ASP A 132 -0.67 -9.82 8.88
N LEU A 133 0.36 -8.99 9.08
CA LEU A 133 1.33 -9.20 10.15
C LEU A 133 0.74 -8.95 11.54
N ASN A 134 -0.16 -7.98 11.69
CA ASN A 134 -0.87 -7.76 12.95
C ASN A 134 -1.76 -8.97 13.30
N ALA A 135 -2.50 -9.51 12.35
CA ALA A 135 -3.29 -10.72 12.56
C ALA A 135 -2.42 -11.92 12.96
N ARG A 136 -1.26 -12.09 12.31
CA ARG A 136 -0.28 -13.16 12.66
C ARG A 136 0.35 -12.96 14.04
N LYS A 137 0.64 -11.73 14.44
CA LYS A 137 1.12 -11.39 15.78
C LYS A 137 0.16 -11.87 16.86
N ASP A 138 -1.14 -11.62 16.69
CA ASP A 138 -2.14 -12.03 17.66
C ASP A 138 -2.27 -13.56 17.72
N ALA A 139 -2.20 -14.25 16.58
CA ALA A 139 -2.16 -15.71 16.54
C ALA A 139 -0.90 -16.29 17.22
N ILE A 140 0.28 -15.68 17.04
CA ILE A 140 1.51 -16.09 17.69
C ILE A 140 1.40 -15.89 19.20
N LYS A 141 0.89 -14.75 19.66
CA LYS A 141 0.64 -14.48 21.09
C LYS A 141 -0.28 -15.50 21.71
N ALA A 142 -1.37 -15.87 21.03
CA ALA A 142 -2.29 -16.90 21.49
C ALA A 142 -1.59 -18.27 21.63
N LYS A 143 -0.82 -18.70 20.61
CA LYS A 143 -0.06 -19.95 20.63
C LYS A 143 0.98 -19.97 21.75
N MET A 144 1.70 -18.87 21.96
CA MET A 144 2.71 -18.78 23.05
C MET A 144 2.06 -18.81 24.44
N ALA A 145 0.89 -18.19 24.62
CA ALA A 145 0.14 -18.24 25.86
C ALA A 145 -0.29 -19.68 26.19
N VAL A 146 -0.75 -20.44 25.18
CA VAL A 146 -1.07 -21.87 25.32
C VAL A 146 0.18 -22.67 25.67
N ALA A 147 1.30 -22.48 24.96
CA ALA A 147 2.55 -23.21 25.24
C ALA A 147 3.09 -22.93 26.63
N LYS A 148 3.08 -21.69 27.12
CA LYS A 148 3.48 -21.34 28.51
C LYS A 148 2.58 -22.00 29.57
N THR A 149 1.29 -22.09 29.25
CA THR A 149 0.33 -22.77 30.16
C THR A 149 0.61 -24.27 30.20
N GLN A 150 0.87 -24.89 29.03
CA GLN A 150 1.28 -26.30 28.93
C GLN A 150 2.55 -26.58 29.73
N GLU A 151 3.56 -25.74 29.62
CA GLU A 151 4.82 -25.87 30.35
C GLU A 151 4.59 -25.78 31.88
N ARG A 152 3.75 -24.84 32.31
CA ARG A 152 3.38 -24.73 33.74
C ARG A 152 2.63 -25.97 34.23
N LEU A 153 1.72 -26.52 33.44
CA LEU A 153 0.98 -27.73 33.78
C LEU A 153 1.87 -28.96 33.81
N ASN A 154 2.82 -29.09 32.87
CA ASN A 154 3.81 -30.15 32.89
C ASN A 154 4.72 -30.07 34.12
N LYS A 155 5.08 -28.86 34.58
CA LYS A 155 5.82 -28.66 35.84
C LYS A 155 5.00 -28.99 37.08
N ILE A 156 3.69 -28.76 37.08
CA ILE A 156 2.77 -29.10 38.17
C ILE A 156 2.41 -30.59 38.15
N GLY A 157 2.24 -31.20 36.98
CA GLY A 157 1.90 -32.62 36.80
C GLY A 157 2.97 -33.59 37.25
N ASN A 158 4.23 -33.16 37.36
CA ASN A 158 5.31 -33.92 37.99
C ASN A 158 5.23 -33.96 39.52
N SER A 159 4.29 -33.21 40.11
CA SER A 159 3.94 -33.30 41.55
C SER A 159 2.60 -34.05 41.65
N ALA A 160 2.67 -35.33 41.96
CA ALA A 160 1.62 -36.36 41.87
C ALA A 160 0.40 -36.12 42.76
N ALA A 161 -0.45 -35.15 42.58
CA ALA A 161 -1.76 -35.06 43.27
C ALA A 161 -2.85 -34.17 42.63
N GLY A 162 -2.77 -33.75 41.35
CA GLY A 162 -3.72 -32.77 40.82
C GLY A 162 -4.34 -33.08 39.44
N ALA A 163 -4.29 -34.33 38.97
CA ALA A 163 -4.55 -34.64 37.55
C ALA A 163 -6.01 -34.49 37.07
N GLN A 164 -6.99 -34.52 37.96
CA GLN A 164 -8.41 -34.60 37.55
C GLN A 164 -9.12 -33.23 37.37
N ASN A 165 -8.67 -32.18 38.05
CA ASN A 165 -9.25 -30.84 37.93
C ASN A 165 -8.67 -30.01 36.76
N ASN A 166 -7.55 -30.45 36.19
CA ASN A 166 -6.84 -29.68 35.16
C ASN A 166 -7.37 -29.92 33.74
N MET A 167 -8.02 -31.06 33.45
CA MET A 167 -8.58 -31.36 32.13
C MET A 167 -9.76 -30.44 31.73
N SER A 168 -10.58 -30.02 32.69
CA SER A 168 -11.72 -29.11 32.38
C SER A 168 -11.26 -27.66 32.13
N ALA A 169 -10.17 -27.24 32.76
CA ALA A 169 -9.57 -25.96 32.52
C ALA A 169 -8.86 -25.90 31.14
N PHE A 170 -8.32 -27.03 30.69
CA PHE A 170 -7.72 -27.22 29.39
C PHE A 170 -8.71 -27.06 28.24
N ALA A 171 -9.83 -27.81 28.30
CA ALA A 171 -10.90 -27.73 27.29
C ALA A 171 -11.46 -26.31 27.15
N LYS A 172 -11.56 -25.58 28.26
CA LYS A 172 -12.02 -24.16 28.24
C LYS A 172 -10.98 -23.20 27.65
N MET A 173 -9.68 -23.47 27.78
CA MET A 173 -8.63 -22.64 27.20
C MET A 173 -8.44 -22.92 25.70
N GLU A 174 -8.54 -24.19 25.30
CA GLU A 174 -8.54 -24.60 23.89
C GLU A 174 -9.73 -23.99 23.16
N GLU A 175 -10.93 -24.08 23.70
CA GLU A 175 -12.13 -23.44 23.17
C GLU A 175 -11.99 -21.91 23.09
N LYS A 176 -11.31 -21.28 24.04
CA LYS A 176 -11.07 -19.84 24.02
C LYS A 176 -10.02 -19.44 22.97
N ALA A 177 -9.00 -20.27 22.75
CA ALA A 177 -7.99 -20.04 21.72
C ALA A 177 -8.59 -20.22 20.32
N ASP A 178 -9.44 -21.24 20.13
CA ASP A 178 -10.17 -21.47 18.88
C ASP A 178 -11.15 -20.33 18.57
N ARG A 179 -11.92 -19.86 19.58
CA ARG A 179 -12.80 -18.69 19.40
C ARG A 179 -12.02 -17.42 19.06
N MET A 180 -10.83 -17.20 19.62
CA MET A 180 -9.98 -16.06 19.25
C MET A 180 -9.44 -16.19 17.82
N LEU A 181 -9.12 -17.40 17.38
CA LEU A 181 -8.69 -17.69 16.03
C LEU A 181 -9.83 -17.47 15.02
N ASP A 182 -11.03 -17.97 15.34
CA ASP A 182 -12.25 -17.79 14.54
C ASP A 182 -12.65 -16.31 14.45
N GLN A 183 -12.52 -15.57 15.55
CA GLN A 183 -12.79 -14.13 15.59
C GLN A 183 -11.77 -13.32 14.79
N ALA A 184 -10.50 -13.72 14.80
CA ALA A 184 -9.46 -13.11 13.97
C ALA A 184 -9.67 -13.40 12.47
N ASN A 185 -10.09 -14.61 12.14
CA ASN A 185 -10.44 -15.00 10.76
C ASN A 185 -11.70 -14.26 10.27
N ALA A 186 -12.74 -14.18 11.09
CA ALA A 186 -13.97 -13.43 10.75
C ALA A 186 -13.71 -11.93 10.61
N MET A 187 -12.81 -11.33 11.40
CA MET A 187 -12.40 -9.94 11.20
C MET A 187 -11.57 -9.74 9.92
N ALA A 188 -10.76 -10.72 9.54
CA ALA A 188 -10.03 -10.69 8.27
C ALA A 188 -10.98 -10.78 7.06
N GLU A 189 -12.02 -11.62 7.13
CA GLU A 189 -13.07 -11.70 6.11
C GLU A 189 -13.91 -10.41 6.02
N LEU A 190 -14.33 -9.85 7.14
CA LEU A 190 -15.08 -8.57 7.18
C LEU A 190 -14.26 -7.37 6.65
N ASN A 191 -12.94 -7.41 6.79
CA ASN A 191 -12.08 -6.38 6.20
C ASN A 191 -11.87 -6.61 4.70
N ALA A 192 -11.88 -7.86 4.23
CA ALA A 192 -11.82 -8.18 2.80
C ALA A 192 -13.11 -7.78 2.06
N GLU A 193 -14.31 -7.98 2.67
CA GLU A 193 -15.59 -7.60 2.07
C GLU A 193 -15.82 -6.07 2.01
N LYS A 194 -15.17 -5.28 2.87
CA LYS A 194 -15.27 -3.82 2.81
C LYS A 194 -14.47 -3.18 1.67
N GLU A 195 -13.50 -3.88 1.10
CA GLU A 195 -12.73 -3.39 -0.06
C GLU A 195 -13.52 -3.52 -1.37
N ASP A 196 -14.43 -4.51 -1.49
CA ASP A 196 -15.23 -4.70 -2.71
C ASP A 196 -16.40 -3.70 -2.86
N ASP A 197 -16.81 -3.00 -1.79
CA ASP A 197 -17.95 -2.07 -1.80
C ASP A 197 -17.56 -0.60 -2.09
N ILE A 198 -16.26 -0.28 -2.14
CA ILE A 198 -15.76 1.08 -2.43
C ILE A 198 -15.50 1.28 -3.93
N ASP A 199 -15.36 0.22 -4.70
CA ASP A 199 -15.15 0.28 -6.17
C ASP A 199 -16.45 0.40 -6.98
N SER A 200 -17.62 0.50 -6.31
CA SER A 200 -18.96 0.57 -6.97
C SER A 200 -19.65 1.94 -6.84
N LEU A 201 -18.95 3.02 -6.46
CA LEU A 201 -19.45 4.40 -6.50
C LEU A 201 -18.49 5.29 -7.31
#